data_60e96b7434ff87a0fcc3936889f594fb
#
_entry.id   60e96b7434ff87a0fcc3936889f594fb
#
_cell.length_a   1.000
_cell.length_b   1.000
_cell.length_c   1.000
_cell.angle_alpha   90.00
_cell.angle_beta   90.00
_cell.angle_gamma   90.00
#
_symmetry.space_group_name_H-M   'P 1'
#
loop_
_entity.id
_entity.type
_entity.pdbx_description
1 polymer ?
#
loop_
_entity_poly.entity_id
_entity_poly.type
_entity_poly.pdbx_seq_one_letter_code
_entity_poly.pdbx_strand_id
1 'polypeptide(L)'
;MFRMLLVLRNGCVWLAGGALVALVAVATGSSIARGEDPVPGLTGTDRPDEVVQARQLVMDGIETEMGVIELALEGKAPQLDDLKARADRISTLLTAFPHLFPPQTKPGVSADGSPSLTTATPAIWQNFDAFYEMAKGGAANAYDASQAGTADQFKEHVKKLRDACDGCHARFMHVDPPSPR
;
A
#
# COMPACT_ATOMS: atom_id res chain seq x y z
N MET A 1 -38.68 -30.54 -37.45
CA MET A 1 -38.97 -31.84 -38.16
C MET A 1 -38.22 -32.92 -37.43
N PHE A 2 -39.00 -33.98 -37.06
CA PHE A 2 -38.67 -35.36 -36.70
C PHE A 2 -37.92 -35.55 -35.37
N ARG A 3 -38.58 -35.96 -34.30
CA ARG A 3 -39.21 -37.23 -33.90
C ARG A 3 -38.17 -38.26 -33.44
N MET A 4 -38.21 -38.59 -32.11
CA MET A 4 -38.87 -39.77 -31.52
C MET A 4 -37.98 -41.03 -31.65
N LEU A 5 -37.77 -41.88 -30.65
CA LEU A 5 -38.57 -42.74 -29.76
C LEU A 5 -37.59 -43.41 -28.77
N LEU A 6 -37.74 -43.44 -27.52
CA LEU A 6 -38.39 -44.42 -26.61
C LEU A 6 -38.17 -45.90 -26.93
N VAL A 7 -37.55 -46.66 -26.03
CA VAL A 7 -37.95 -48.01 -25.65
C VAL A 7 -37.45 -48.37 -24.23
N LEU A 8 -38.42 -48.64 -23.38
CA LEU A 8 -38.32 -49.35 -22.09
C LEU A 8 -38.08 -50.85 -22.35
N ARG A 9 -37.38 -51.57 -21.45
CA ARG A 9 -37.83 -52.91 -21.04
C ARG A 9 -37.22 -53.36 -19.72
N ASN A 10 -38.10 -53.75 -18.84
CA ASN A 10 -37.96 -54.36 -17.53
C ASN A 10 -37.17 -55.66 -17.54
N GLY A 11 -36.52 -55.96 -16.43
CA GLY A 11 -35.97 -57.26 -16.11
C GLY A 11 -35.65 -57.35 -14.62
N CYS A 12 -36.64 -57.79 -13.85
CA CYS A 12 -36.54 -58.10 -12.43
C CYS A 12 -35.89 -59.49 -12.27
N VAL A 13 -34.79 -59.63 -11.53
CA VAL A 13 -34.37 -60.93 -10.97
C VAL A 13 -33.91 -60.72 -9.54
N TRP A 14 -34.66 -61.29 -8.62
CA TRP A 14 -34.30 -61.52 -7.23
C TRP A 14 -33.36 -62.71 -7.13
N LEU A 15 -32.24 -62.57 -6.42
CA LEU A 15 -31.67 -63.68 -5.64
C LEU A 15 -30.93 -63.17 -4.41
N ALA A 16 -31.17 -63.87 -3.36
CA ALA A 16 -30.82 -63.69 -1.97
C ALA A 16 -29.32 -63.86 -1.66
N GLY A 17 -28.91 -63.26 -0.55
CA GLY A 17 -27.94 -63.87 0.35
C GLY A 17 -26.58 -63.24 0.41
N GLY A 18 -26.24 -62.71 1.59
CA GLY A 18 -24.84 -62.50 1.97
C GLY A 18 -24.61 -61.18 2.70
N ALA A 19 -24.84 -61.16 4.00
CA ALA A 19 -24.40 -60.07 4.86
C ALA A 19 -22.85 -60.03 4.95
N LEU A 20 -22.24 -59.10 4.25
CA LEU A 20 -20.85 -58.73 4.43
C LEU A 20 -20.81 -57.36 5.09
N VAL A 21 -20.58 -57.37 6.40
CA VAL A 21 -20.29 -56.13 7.16
C VAL A 21 -18.92 -55.63 6.67
N ALA A 22 -18.90 -54.72 5.73
CA ALA A 22 -17.73 -53.98 5.37
C ALA A 22 -17.53 -52.89 6.41
N LEU A 23 -16.52 -53.07 7.29
CA LEU A 23 -15.99 -52.00 8.13
C LEU A 23 -15.38 -50.93 7.20
N VAL A 24 -16.14 -49.87 6.95
CA VAL A 24 -15.59 -48.66 6.33
C VAL A 24 -14.76 -47.94 7.39
N ALA A 25 -13.45 -48.17 7.36
CA ALA A 25 -12.52 -47.30 8.06
C ALA A 25 -12.61 -45.91 7.43
N VAL A 26 -13.35 -45.02 8.07
CA VAL A 26 -13.31 -43.59 7.76
C VAL A 26 -11.94 -43.08 8.17
N ALA A 27 -11.01 -43.10 7.23
CA ALA A 27 -9.77 -42.35 7.37
C ALA A 27 -10.19 -40.87 7.38
N THR A 28 -10.30 -40.29 8.58
CA THR A 28 -10.32 -38.83 8.77
C THR A 28 -8.93 -38.31 8.38
N GLY A 29 -8.73 -38.18 7.08
CA GLY A 29 -7.61 -37.42 6.55
C GLY A 29 -7.78 -35.99 7.03
N SER A 30 -7.07 -35.61 8.08
CA SER A 30 -6.83 -34.21 8.39
C SER A 30 -6.12 -33.61 7.19
N SER A 31 -6.88 -33.04 6.27
CA SER A 31 -6.35 -32.15 5.27
C SER A 31 -5.77 -30.98 6.06
N ILE A 32 -4.46 -31.02 6.31
CA ILE A 32 -3.72 -29.81 6.64
C ILE A 32 -3.94 -28.94 5.41
N ALA A 33 -4.87 -28.00 5.53
CA ALA A 33 -5.00 -26.92 4.56
C ALA A 33 -3.60 -26.28 4.53
N ARG A 34 -2.82 -26.60 3.49
CA ARG A 34 -1.68 -25.78 3.12
C ARG A 34 -2.33 -24.42 2.81
N GLY A 35 -2.17 -23.49 3.74
CA GLY A 35 -2.45 -22.10 3.44
C GLY A 35 -1.67 -21.78 2.16
N GLU A 36 -2.39 -21.45 1.12
CA GLU A 36 -1.80 -20.91 -0.09
C GLU A 36 -0.98 -19.71 0.36
N ASP A 37 0.30 -19.66 0.00
CA ASP A 37 1.14 -18.50 0.34
C ASP A 37 0.44 -17.25 -0.21
N PRO A 38 0.18 -16.23 0.63
CA PRO A 38 -0.60 -15.08 0.20
C PRO A 38 0.08 -14.40 -0.98
N VAL A 39 -0.71 -14.14 -2.02
CA VAL A 39 -0.20 -13.43 -3.20
C VAL A 39 0.11 -11.99 -2.80
N PRO A 40 1.35 -11.51 -2.97
CA PRO A 40 1.71 -10.14 -2.63
C PRO A 40 0.74 -9.12 -3.26
N GLY A 41 0.23 -8.20 -2.45
CA GLY A 41 -0.70 -7.16 -2.88
C GLY A 41 -2.18 -7.54 -2.87
N LEU A 42 -2.57 -8.81 -2.71
CA LEU A 42 -3.98 -9.22 -2.63
C LEU A 42 -4.50 -9.30 -1.18
N THR A 43 -3.66 -9.70 -0.24
CA THR A 43 -4.02 -9.84 1.18
C THR A 43 -3.41 -8.77 2.08
N GLY A 44 -2.61 -7.93 1.51
CA GLY A 44 -2.24 -6.60 2.00
C GLY A 44 -1.23 -6.52 3.12
N THR A 45 -0.75 -7.53 3.82
CA THR A 45 0.14 -7.30 4.97
C THR A 45 1.06 -8.46 5.33
N ASP A 46 1.14 -9.44 4.48
CA ASP A 46 1.92 -10.63 4.81
C ASP A 46 3.43 -10.47 4.60
N ARG A 47 3.82 -9.35 3.98
CA ARG A 47 5.23 -9.00 3.74
C ARG A 47 5.51 -7.56 4.21
N PRO A 48 5.74 -7.38 5.50
CA PRO A 48 5.94 -6.05 6.09
C PRO A 48 7.13 -5.29 5.51
N ASP A 49 8.19 -5.99 5.11
CA ASP A 49 9.38 -5.44 4.46
C ASP A 49 9.07 -4.83 3.09
N GLU A 50 8.22 -5.47 2.28
CA GLU A 50 7.78 -4.92 0.99
C GLU A 50 6.93 -3.66 1.17
N VAL A 51 6.07 -3.63 2.20
CA VAL A 51 5.29 -2.43 2.51
C VAL A 51 6.20 -1.29 2.98
N VAL A 52 7.23 -1.58 3.79
CA VAL A 52 8.26 -0.60 4.17
C VAL A 52 8.96 -0.06 2.93
N GLN A 53 9.38 -0.93 2.02
CA GLN A 53 10.00 -0.53 0.75
C GLN A 53 9.06 0.30 -0.13
N ALA A 54 7.78 -0.09 -0.24
CA ALA A 54 6.80 0.65 -1.02
C ALA A 54 6.64 2.10 -0.53
N ARG A 55 6.54 2.32 0.79
CA ARG A 55 6.45 3.69 1.32
C ARG A 55 7.74 4.50 1.15
N GLN A 56 8.91 3.86 1.17
CA GLN A 56 10.17 4.53 0.84
C GLN A 56 10.18 4.99 -0.62
N LEU A 57 9.80 4.12 -1.56
CA LEU A 57 9.69 4.46 -2.98
C LEU A 57 8.67 5.58 -3.25
N VAL A 58 7.54 5.60 -2.54
CA VAL A 58 6.58 6.70 -2.63
C VAL A 58 7.20 8.01 -2.15
N MET A 59 7.94 7.99 -1.04
CA MET A 59 8.59 9.19 -0.49
C MET A 59 9.72 9.68 -1.39
N ASP A 60 10.54 8.78 -1.94
CA ASP A 60 11.58 9.10 -2.94
C ASP A 60 10.98 9.75 -4.20
N GLY A 61 9.81 9.26 -4.63
CA GLY A 61 9.05 9.85 -5.73
C GLY A 61 8.60 11.28 -5.42
N ILE A 62 8.06 11.51 -4.22
CA ILE A 62 7.64 12.85 -3.75
C ILE A 62 8.86 13.79 -3.68
N GLU A 63 9.96 13.33 -3.10
CA GLU A 63 11.21 14.12 -3.00
C GLU A 63 11.76 14.49 -4.38
N THR A 64 11.76 13.55 -5.33
CA THR A 64 12.18 13.79 -6.71
C THR A 64 11.34 14.88 -7.38
N GLU A 65 10.01 14.80 -7.29
CA GLU A 65 9.11 15.80 -7.86
C GLU A 65 9.27 17.17 -7.18
N MET A 66 9.41 17.18 -5.86
CA MET A 66 9.62 18.40 -5.08
C MET A 66 10.94 19.07 -5.41
N GLY A 67 12.04 18.30 -5.52
CA GLY A 67 13.37 18.82 -5.89
C GLY A 67 13.38 19.49 -7.27
N VAL A 68 12.66 18.91 -8.26
CA VAL A 68 12.52 19.54 -9.59
C VAL A 68 11.72 20.85 -9.50
N ILE A 69 10.65 20.89 -8.71
CA ILE A 69 9.86 22.12 -8.50
C ILE A 69 10.73 23.21 -7.88
N GLU A 70 11.44 22.91 -6.81
CA GLU A 70 12.28 23.87 -6.10
C GLU A 70 13.40 24.42 -6.98
N LEU A 71 14.11 23.55 -7.69
CA LEU A 71 15.16 23.94 -8.62
C LEU A 71 14.63 24.85 -9.75
N ALA A 72 13.43 24.55 -10.27
CA ALA A 72 12.80 25.38 -11.30
C ALA A 72 12.38 26.74 -10.77
N LEU A 73 11.94 26.84 -9.51
CA LEU A 73 11.56 28.10 -8.86
C LEU A 73 12.76 29.02 -8.58
N GLU A 74 13.98 28.46 -8.47
CA GLU A 74 15.23 29.23 -8.39
C GLU A 74 15.64 29.79 -9.77
N GLY A 75 15.18 29.18 -10.86
CA GLY A 75 15.44 29.58 -12.24
C GLY A 75 14.62 30.78 -12.71
N LYS A 76 14.96 31.31 -13.90
CA LYS A 76 14.34 32.54 -14.42
C LYS A 76 13.05 32.35 -15.21
N ALA A 77 12.68 31.13 -15.56
CA ALA A 77 11.48 30.86 -16.37
C ALA A 77 10.96 29.43 -16.17
N PRO A 78 10.30 29.14 -15.03
CA PRO A 78 9.68 27.84 -14.84
C PRO A 78 8.51 27.64 -15.83
N GLN A 79 8.42 26.44 -16.42
CA GLN A 79 7.25 26.00 -17.19
C GLN A 79 6.13 25.68 -16.20
N LEU A 80 5.24 26.65 -15.95
CA LEU A 80 4.22 26.53 -14.88
C LEU A 80 3.37 25.27 -15.02
N ASP A 81 2.97 24.89 -16.23
CA ASP A 81 2.12 23.71 -16.45
C ASP A 81 2.85 22.40 -16.08
N ASP A 82 4.14 22.28 -16.38
CA ASP A 82 4.95 21.13 -15.94
C ASP A 82 5.06 21.06 -14.43
N LEU A 83 5.26 22.20 -13.77
CA LEU A 83 5.35 22.27 -12.30
C LEU A 83 4.02 21.93 -11.63
N LYS A 84 2.91 22.39 -12.20
CA LYS A 84 1.55 22.03 -11.76
C LYS A 84 1.29 20.53 -11.87
N ALA A 85 1.71 19.89 -12.98
CA ALA A 85 1.59 18.45 -13.15
C ALA A 85 2.43 17.67 -12.13
N ARG A 86 3.60 18.19 -11.72
CA ARG A 86 4.42 17.61 -10.64
C ARG A 86 3.74 17.73 -9.28
N ALA A 87 3.18 18.89 -8.96
CA ALA A 87 2.44 19.11 -7.73
C ALA A 87 1.20 18.19 -7.65
N ASP A 88 0.50 17.96 -8.75
CA ASP A 88 -0.62 17.02 -8.83
C ASP A 88 -0.19 15.56 -8.50
N ARG A 89 0.99 15.13 -9.04
CA ARG A 89 1.56 13.83 -8.68
C ARG A 89 1.91 13.72 -7.19
N ILE A 90 2.50 14.77 -6.61
CA ILE A 90 2.77 14.82 -5.17
C ILE A 90 1.47 14.70 -4.37
N SER A 91 0.42 15.41 -4.76
CA SER A 91 -0.91 15.31 -4.11
C SER A 91 -1.44 13.88 -4.11
N THR A 92 -1.36 13.22 -5.27
CA THR A 92 -1.80 11.82 -5.43
C THR A 92 -1.00 10.87 -4.53
N LEU A 93 0.33 11.00 -4.52
CA LEU A 93 1.22 10.17 -3.71
C LEU A 93 0.98 10.39 -2.20
N LEU A 94 0.86 11.65 -1.76
CA LEU A 94 0.58 11.97 -0.35
C LEU A 94 -0.80 11.48 0.11
N THR A 95 -1.80 11.45 -0.78
CA THR A 95 -3.11 10.87 -0.49
C THR A 95 -3.02 9.37 -0.23
N ALA A 96 -2.19 8.64 -0.98
CA ALA A 96 -2.00 7.20 -0.82
C ALA A 96 -1.07 6.85 0.36
N PHE A 97 -0.12 7.72 0.70
CA PHE A 97 0.97 7.45 1.63
C PHE A 97 0.55 6.95 3.02
N PRO A 98 -0.45 7.53 3.72
CA PRO A 98 -0.84 7.07 5.05
C PRO A 98 -1.33 5.62 5.08
N HIS A 99 -1.81 5.09 3.98
CA HIS A 99 -2.31 3.72 3.87
C HIS A 99 -1.19 2.65 3.84
N LEU A 100 0.07 3.08 3.77
CA LEU A 100 1.24 2.21 3.77
C LEU A 100 1.83 1.99 5.19
N PHE A 101 1.05 2.21 6.25
CA PHE A 101 1.49 2.07 7.64
C PHE A 101 0.66 1.06 8.45
N PRO A 102 0.48 -0.18 7.97
CA PRO A 102 -0.21 -1.19 8.74
C PRO A 102 0.57 -1.53 10.03
N PRO A 103 -0.09 -2.01 11.10
CA PRO A 103 0.52 -2.24 12.41
C PRO A 103 1.76 -3.13 12.39
N GLN A 104 1.87 -4.05 11.43
CA GLN A 104 2.98 -5.00 11.29
C GLN A 104 4.28 -4.32 10.82
N THR A 105 4.21 -3.10 10.32
CA THR A 105 5.36 -2.35 9.81
C THR A 105 5.93 -1.34 10.80
N LYS A 106 5.53 -1.45 12.08
CA LYS A 106 6.11 -0.65 13.17
C LYS A 106 7.62 -0.87 13.27
N PRO A 107 8.40 0.15 13.67
CA PRO A 107 9.80 -0.04 13.98
C PRO A 107 10.00 -1.14 15.01
N GLY A 108 10.99 -1.98 14.80
CA GLY A 108 11.27 -3.12 15.68
C GLY A 108 12.24 -4.09 15.01
N VAL A 109 12.05 -5.36 15.30
CA VAL A 109 12.82 -6.45 14.73
C VAL A 109 11.97 -7.09 13.60
N SER A 110 12.56 -7.26 12.43
CA SER A 110 11.95 -7.99 11.32
C SER A 110 11.71 -9.47 11.68
N ALA A 111 10.88 -10.18 10.91
CA ALA A 111 10.55 -11.58 11.16
C ALA A 111 11.78 -12.52 11.21
N ASP A 112 12.87 -12.15 10.53
CA ASP A 112 14.16 -12.84 10.52
C ASP A 112 15.11 -12.43 11.66
N GLY A 113 14.67 -11.56 12.57
CA GLY A 113 15.47 -11.06 13.70
C GLY A 113 16.37 -9.86 13.38
N SER A 114 16.35 -9.35 12.14
CA SER A 114 17.12 -8.17 11.75
C SER A 114 16.44 -6.86 12.22
N PRO A 115 17.18 -5.76 12.42
CA PRO A 115 16.59 -4.45 12.68
C PRO A 115 15.71 -4.00 11.50
N SER A 116 14.58 -3.38 11.82
CA SER A 116 13.71 -2.78 10.79
C SER A 116 14.43 -1.65 10.07
N LEU A 117 14.41 -1.67 8.74
CA LEU A 117 15.04 -0.65 7.88
C LEU A 117 14.20 0.64 7.73
N THR A 118 13.20 0.83 8.56
CA THR A 118 12.34 2.02 8.50
C THR A 118 12.89 3.18 9.33
N THR A 119 12.84 4.39 8.77
CA THR A 119 13.07 5.66 9.49
C THR A 119 11.81 6.18 10.19
N ALA A 120 10.64 5.56 9.99
CA ALA A 120 9.40 5.93 10.63
C ALA A 120 9.50 5.77 12.15
N THR A 121 9.02 6.75 12.92
CA THR A 121 9.00 6.66 14.39
C THR A 121 7.76 5.93 14.89
N PRO A 122 7.77 5.32 16.10
CA PRO A 122 6.58 4.74 16.72
C PRO A 122 5.42 5.74 16.90
N ALA A 123 5.69 7.04 16.87
CA ALA A 123 4.71 8.11 17.02
C ALA A 123 3.61 8.06 15.95
N ILE A 124 3.89 7.51 14.76
CA ILE A 124 2.89 7.31 13.71
C ILE A 124 1.74 6.42 14.22
N TRP A 125 2.05 5.27 14.80
CA TRP A 125 1.04 4.31 15.27
C TRP A 125 0.44 4.67 16.63
N GLN A 126 1.12 5.52 17.41
CA GLN A 126 0.59 6.05 18.66
C GLN A 126 -0.43 7.16 18.44
N ASN A 127 -0.31 7.90 17.34
CA ASN A 127 -1.19 9.00 17.00
C ASN A 127 -1.44 9.05 15.49
N PHE A 128 -2.06 7.99 14.97
CA PHE A 128 -2.28 7.82 13.54
C PHE A 128 -3.16 8.91 12.94
N ASP A 129 -4.16 9.37 13.67
CA ASP A 129 -5.05 10.45 13.20
C ASP A 129 -4.26 11.74 12.92
N ALA A 130 -3.34 12.12 13.80
CA ALA A 130 -2.50 13.28 13.57
C ALA A 130 -1.55 13.11 12.37
N PHE A 131 -0.99 11.91 12.20
CA PHE A 131 -0.17 11.57 11.03
C PHE A 131 -0.99 11.66 9.74
N TYR A 132 -2.19 11.07 9.74
CA TYR A 132 -3.11 11.08 8.61
C TYR A 132 -3.50 12.50 8.21
N GLU A 133 -3.90 13.35 9.17
CA GLU A 133 -4.30 14.73 8.88
C GLU A 133 -3.11 15.59 8.40
N MET A 134 -1.88 15.34 8.86
CA MET A 134 -0.69 16.03 8.32
C MET A 134 -0.42 15.62 6.87
N ALA A 135 -0.50 14.34 6.53
CA ALA A 135 -0.32 13.86 5.15
C ALA A 135 -1.41 14.44 4.23
N LYS A 136 -2.67 14.43 4.69
CA LYS A 136 -3.81 15.02 3.98
C LYS A 136 -3.65 16.54 3.77
N GLY A 137 -3.14 17.25 4.77
CA GLY A 137 -2.84 18.68 4.64
C GLY A 137 -1.75 18.95 3.61
N GLY A 138 -0.70 18.13 3.59
CA GLY A 138 0.33 18.16 2.54
C GLY A 138 -0.25 17.89 1.15
N ALA A 139 -1.10 16.85 1.02
CA ALA A 139 -1.78 16.54 -0.24
C ALA A 139 -2.66 17.70 -0.74
N ALA A 140 -3.38 18.37 0.15
CA ALA A 140 -4.20 19.54 -0.18
C ALA A 140 -3.33 20.72 -0.67
N ASN A 141 -2.22 21.04 0.01
CA ASN A 141 -1.29 22.08 -0.44
C ASN A 141 -0.70 21.79 -1.82
N ALA A 142 -0.36 20.52 -2.09
CA ALA A 142 0.13 20.10 -3.40
C ALA A 142 -0.96 20.20 -4.48
N TYR A 143 -2.20 19.82 -4.15
CA TYR A 143 -3.35 20.00 -5.04
C TYR A 143 -3.58 21.48 -5.35
N ASP A 144 -3.60 22.35 -4.34
CA ASP A 144 -3.77 23.80 -4.53
C ASP A 144 -2.67 24.38 -5.41
N ALA A 145 -1.42 23.92 -5.26
CA ALA A 145 -0.32 24.27 -6.17
C ALA A 145 -0.63 23.83 -7.61
N SER A 146 -1.15 22.64 -7.82
CA SER A 146 -1.51 22.13 -9.15
C SER A 146 -2.62 22.96 -9.83
N GLN A 147 -3.47 23.64 -9.03
CA GLN A 147 -4.55 24.47 -9.52
C GLN A 147 -4.18 25.96 -9.65
N ALA A 148 -2.95 26.36 -9.30
CA ALA A 148 -2.53 27.75 -9.32
C ALA A 148 -2.69 28.39 -10.70
N GLY A 149 -3.27 29.59 -10.75
CA GLY A 149 -3.45 30.37 -11.98
C GLY A 149 -2.22 31.20 -12.36
N THR A 150 -1.32 31.45 -11.40
CA THR A 150 -0.11 32.25 -11.59
C THR A 150 1.09 31.61 -10.93
N ALA A 151 2.31 31.99 -11.37
CA ALA A 151 3.55 31.53 -10.78
C ALA A 151 3.70 31.93 -9.28
N ASP A 152 3.18 33.11 -8.91
CA ASP A 152 3.24 33.56 -7.52
C ASP A 152 2.31 32.74 -6.61
N GLN A 153 1.09 32.44 -7.05
CA GLN A 153 0.19 31.52 -6.35
C GLN A 153 0.82 30.14 -6.20
N PHE A 154 1.44 29.63 -7.29
CA PHE A 154 2.12 28.35 -7.26
C PHE A 154 3.24 28.34 -6.19
N LYS A 155 4.11 29.36 -6.16
CA LYS A 155 5.18 29.50 -5.17
C LYS A 155 4.64 29.52 -3.74
N GLU A 156 3.54 30.22 -3.49
CA GLU A 156 2.92 30.28 -2.17
C GLU A 156 2.44 28.91 -1.70
N HIS A 157 1.76 28.14 -2.57
CA HIS A 157 1.29 26.81 -2.24
C HIS A 157 2.46 25.81 -2.09
N VAL A 158 3.49 25.90 -2.91
CA VAL A 158 4.71 25.07 -2.76
C VAL A 158 5.41 25.34 -1.44
N LYS A 159 5.48 26.61 -1.00
CA LYS A 159 6.02 26.93 0.33
C LYS A 159 5.21 26.26 1.44
N LYS A 160 3.88 26.32 1.40
CA LYS A 160 3.00 25.65 2.37
C LYS A 160 3.18 24.13 2.35
N LEU A 161 3.38 23.55 1.15
CA LEU A 161 3.66 22.14 0.99
C LEU A 161 5.01 21.78 1.66
N ARG A 162 6.08 22.55 1.43
CA ARG A 162 7.38 22.32 2.07
C ARG A 162 7.28 22.42 3.60
N ASP A 163 6.62 23.46 4.11
CA ASP A 163 6.41 23.62 5.56
C ASP A 163 5.66 22.41 6.15
N ALA A 164 4.70 21.83 5.42
CA ALA A 164 3.99 20.62 5.83
C ALA A 164 4.89 19.37 5.81
N CYS A 165 5.76 19.21 4.80
CA CYS A 165 6.74 18.11 4.72
C CYS A 165 7.71 18.18 5.92
N ASP A 166 8.29 19.34 6.18
CA ASP A 166 9.25 19.54 7.27
C ASP A 166 8.61 19.27 8.64
N GLY A 167 7.39 19.75 8.85
CA GLY A 167 6.64 19.50 10.08
C GLY A 167 6.29 18.03 10.31
N CYS A 168 5.93 17.30 9.23
CA CYS A 168 5.66 15.87 9.30
C CYS A 168 6.94 15.07 9.60
N HIS A 169 8.04 15.35 8.90
CA HIS A 169 9.31 14.68 9.10
C HIS A 169 9.87 14.93 10.50
N ALA A 170 9.81 16.15 11.00
CA ALA A 170 10.26 16.49 12.36
C ALA A 170 9.54 15.67 13.45
N ARG A 171 8.31 15.24 13.21
CA ARG A 171 7.48 14.52 14.19
C ARG A 171 7.53 12.99 14.02
N PHE A 172 7.57 12.52 12.78
CA PHE A 172 7.28 11.13 12.45
C PHE A 172 8.44 10.37 11.80
N MET A 173 9.58 11.04 11.56
CA MET A 173 10.76 10.42 10.97
C MET A 173 11.99 10.56 11.89
N HIS A 174 12.77 9.48 12.01
CA HIS A 174 14.12 9.57 12.57
C HIS A 174 15.05 10.15 11.50
N VAL A 175 15.64 11.28 11.80
CA VAL A 175 16.75 11.82 11.03
C VAL A 175 18.00 11.43 11.81
N ASP A 176 18.81 10.52 11.28
CA ASP A 176 20.13 10.26 11.84
C ASP A 176 20.94 11.55 11.79
N PRO A 177 21.62 11.93 12.88
CA PRO A 177 22.53 13.08 12.83
C PRO A 177 23.58 12.82 11.74
N PRO A 178 23.99 13.86 10.98
CA PRO A 178 24.98 13.70 9.93
C PRO A 178 26.23 13.05 10.53
N SER A 179 26.68 11.96 9.91
CA SER A 179 27.91 11.28 10.34
C SER A 179 29.04 12.29 10.41
N PRO A 180 29.83 12.32 11.48
CA PRO A 180 30.99 13.19 11.55
C PRO A 180 31.92 12.85 10.38
N ARG A 181 32.25 13.87 9.57
CA ARG A 181 33.19 13.76 8.46
C ARG A 181 34.61 13.72 8.98
#